data_bfec9734a3707ec69d0233f7f7795636
#
_entry.id   bfec9734a3707ec69d0233f7f7795636
#
_cell.length_a   1.000
_cell.length_b   1.000
_cell.length_c   1.000
_cell.angle_alpha   90.00
_cell.angle_beta   90.00
_cell.angle_gamma   90.00
#
_symmetry.space_group_name_H-M   'P 1'
#
loop_
_entity.id
_entity.type
_entity.pdbx_description
1 polymer ?
#
loop_
_entity_poly.entity_id
_entity_poly.type
_entity_poly.pdbx_seq_one_letter_code
_entity_poly.pdbx_strand_id
1 'polypeptide(L)'
;GHEMGHYVMGHVLRGLLLMGLLTIIAFAFLHWGFRFAVEMFGGQWQVRRVDDIAGLPLLAALASLFFFVATPLTNAMIRTAEHQADIFGLNAVRKPDAFATAMLKLSTYRKLEPGKWEEVIFFDHPSGRTRVMDAMIWKKEHIRDVDIRDTVSPQ
;
A
#
# COMPACT_ATOMS: atom_id res chain seq x y z
N GLY A 1 14.83 9.68 -7.75
CA GLY A 1 13.65 9.91 -8.59
C GLY A 1 12.36 9.47 -7.91
N HIS A 2 12.32 8.25 -7.40
CA HIS A 2 11.15 7.66 -6.73
C HIS A 2 10.68 8.50 -5.53
N GLU A 3 11.54 8.81 -4.58
CA GLU A 3 11.22 9.63 -3.41
C GLU A 3 10.73 11.05 -3.79
N MET A 4 11.31 11.63 -4.85
CA MET A 4 10.81 12.91 -5.38
C MET A 4 9.40 12.78 -5.93
N GLY A 5 9.05 11.63 -6.50
CA GLY A 5 7.69 11.34 -6.95
C GLY A 5 6.68 11.44 -5.82
N HIS A 6 6.96 10.84 -4.68
CA HIS A 6 6.09 10.94 -3.50
C HIS A 6 5.90 12.39 -3.05
N TYR A 7 6.98 13.16 -3.02
CA TYR A 7 6.93 14.57 -2.63
C TYR A 7 6.12 15.43 -3.61
N VAL A 8 6.46 15.35 -4.91
CA VAL A 8 5.84 16.19 -5.96
C VAL A 8 4.35 15.87 -6.12
N MET A 9 3.97 14.61 -6.00
CA MET A 9 2.57 14.18 -6.13
C MET A 9 1.76 14.33 -4.82
N GLY A 10 2.39 14.77 -3.74
CA GLY A 10 1.72 14.98 -2.46
C GLY A 10 1.20 13.70 -1.81
N HIS A 11 1.87 12.56 -2.03
CA HIS A 11 1.44 11.27 -1.50
C HIS A 11 1.40 11.26 0.04
N VAL A 12 2.33 11.96 0.70
CA VAL A 12 2.36 12.07 2.16
C VAL A 12 1.09 12.72 2.70
N LEU A 13 0.70 13.87 2.13
CA LEU A 13 -0.51 14.57 2.58
C LEU A 13 -1.77 13.73 2.31
N ARG A 14 -1.87 13.13 1.11
CA ARG A 14 -3.00 12.24 0.78
C ARG A 14 -3.05 11.04 1.73
N GLY A 15 -1.90 10.42 2.01
CA GLY A 15 -1.80 9.31 2.96
C GLY A 15 -2.25 9.72 4.36
N LEU A 16 -1.83 10.88 4.88
CA LEU A 16 -2.26 11.39 6.18
C LEU A 16 -3.77 11.63 6.24
N LEU A 17 -4.35 12.24 5.21
CA LEU A 17 -5.80 12.49 5.16
C LEU A 17 -6.59 11.19 5.12
N LEU A 18 -6.14 10.22 4.34
CA LEU A 18 -6.79 8.91 4.22
C LEU A 18 -6.65 8.08 5.48
N MET A 19 -5.47 8.07 6.13
CA MET A 19 -5.30 7.41 7.42
C MET A 19 -6.13 8.09 8.52
N GLY A 20 -6.22 9.42 8.52
CA GLY A 20 -7.10 10.17 9.42
C GLY A 20 -8.57 9.78 9.25
N LEU A 21 -9.06 9.74 8.00
CA LEU A 21 -10.42 9.31 7.69
C LEU A 21 -10.65 7.86 8.12
N LEU A 22 -9.73 6.96 7.81
CA LEU A 22 -9.82 5.55 8.19
C LEU A 22 -9.86 5.38 9.73
N THR A 23 -9.09 6.18 10.44
CA THR A 23 -9.09 6.20 11.92
C THR A 23 -10.48 6.63 12.46
N ILE A 24 -11.08 7.66 11.88
CA ILE A 24 -12.43 8.09 12.27
C ILE A 24 -13.46 6.97 12.03
N ILE A 25 -13.39 6.32 10.85
CA ILE A 25 -14.27 5.20 10.51
C ILE A 25 -14.02 4.02 11.46
N ALA A 26 -12.77 3.72 11.82
CA ALA A 26 -12.44 2.67 12.78
C ALA A 26 -13.09 2.93 14.15
N PHE A 27 -12.95 4.14 14.68
CA PHE A 27 -13.58 4.48 15.97
C PHE A 27 -15.11 4.43 15.90
N ALA A 28 -15.71 4.89 14.82
CA ALA A 28 -17.14 4.79 14.60
C ALA A 28 -17.59 3.32 14.54
N PHE A 29 -16.88 2.49 13.76
CA PHE A 29 -17.15 1.05 13.66
C PHE A 29 -17.04 0.36 15.02
N LEU A 30 -15.97 0.62 15.77
CA LEU A 30 -15.77 0.05 17.10
C LEU A 30 -16.85 0.49 18.08
N HIS A 31 -17.22 1.78 18.08
CA HIS A 31 -18.25 2.31 18.95
C HIS A 31 -19.62 1.65 18.68
N TRP A 32 -20.07 1.68 17.44
CA TRP A 32 -21.38 1.12 17.10
C TRP A 32 -21.40 -0.40 17.10
N GLY A 33 -20.33 -1.03 16.61
CA GLY A 33 -20.18 -2.49 16.60
C GLY A 33 -20.17 -3.08 18.02
N PHE A 34 -19.45 -2.42 18.94
CA PHE A 34 -19.42 -2.85 20.35
C PHE A 34 -20.82 -2.75 20.99
N ARG A 35 -21.49 -1.62 20.82
CA ARG A 35 -22.85 -1.42 21.35
C ARG A 35 -23.82 -2.46 20.80
N PHE A 36 -23.84 -2.64 19.50
CA PHE A 36 -24.67 -3.64 18.83
C PHE A 36 -24.42 -5.05 19.37
N ALA A 37 -23.16 -5.45 19.50
CA ALA A 37 -22.81 -6.78 20.01
C ALA A 37 -23.21 -6.97 21.47
N VAL A 38 -23.06 -5.93 22.32
CA VAL A 38 -23.48 -5.98 23.72
C VAL A 38 -25.01 -6.02 23.84
N GLU A 39 -25.74 -5.28 23.03
CA GLU A 39 -27.21 -5.33 23.01
C GLU A 39 -27.73 -6.72 22.64
N MET A 40 -27.07 -7.39 21.67
CA MET A 40 -27.49 -8.73 21.23
C MET A 40 -27.02 -9.87 22.13
N PHE A 41 -25.80 -9.81 22.65
CA PHE A 41 -25.12 -10.96 23.26
C PHE A 41 -24.59 -10.66 24.66
N GLY A 42 -24.66 -9.43 25.15
CA GLY A 42 -24.02 -8.99 26.40
C GLY A 42 -24.46 -9.76 27.62
N GLY A 43 -25.74 -10.18 27.67
CA GLY A 43 -26.25 -11.03 28.73
C GLY A 43 -25.60 -12.40 28.79
N GLN A 44 -25.27 -13.01 27.65
CA GLN A 44 -24.60 -14.30 27.55
C GLN A 44 -23.11 -14.19 27.88
N TRP A 45 -22.47 -13.09 27.45
CA TRP A 45 -21.02 -12.88 27.61
C TRP A 45 -20.68 -12.15 28.90
N GLN A 46 -21.69 -11.72 29.67
CA GLN A 46 -21.53 -10.91 30.89
C GLN A 46 -20.77 -9.60 30.66
N VAL A 47 -20.82 -9.05 29.43
CA VAL A 47 -20.24 -7.78 29.04
C VAL A 47 -21.34 -6.72 29.08
N ARG A 48 -21.12 -5.65 29.84
CA ARG A 48 -22.13 -4.61 30.05
C ARG A 48 -21.82 -3.30 29.34
N ARG A 49 -20.58 -2.90 29.36
CA ARG A 49 -20.14 -1.57 28.88
C ARG A 49 -18.73 -1.64 28.30
N VAL A 50 -18.37 -0.59 27.56
CA VAL A 50 -17.03 -0.47 26.93
C VAL A 50 -15.88 -0.33 27.94
N ASP A 51 -16.19 0.18 29.14
CA ASP A 51 -15.27 0.32 30.26
C ASP A 51 -15.14 -0.96 31.13
N ASP A 52 -15.90 -1.99 30.79
CA ASP A 52 -15.79 -3.31 31.41
C ASP A 52 -14.61 -4.08 30.80
N ILE A 53 -13.68 -4.54 31.66
CA ILE A 53 -12.53 -5.36 31.23
C ILE A 53 -12.96 -6.61 30.47
N ALA A 54 -14.13 -7.21 30.82
CA ALA A 54 -14.71 -8.34 30.10
C ALA A 54 -15.02 -8.01 28.62
N GLY A 55 -15.14 -6.73 28.25
CA GLY A 55 -15.34 -6.27 26.89
C GLY A 55 -14.10 -6.19 26.02
N LEU A 56 -12.89 -6.30 26.61
CA LEU A 56 -11.63 -6.21 25.84
C LEU A 56 -11.51 -7.26 24.72
N PRO A 57 -11.85 -8.54 24.90
CA PRO A 57 -11.80 -9.52 23.81
C PRO A 57 -12.74 -9.16 22.67
N LEU A 58 -13.94 -8.64 22.96
CA LEU A 58 -14.89 -8.18 21.95
C LEU A 58 -14.33 -6.98 21.18
N LEU A 59 -13.74 -6.01 21.87
CA LEU A 59 -13.12 -4.85 21.24
C LEU A 59 -11.95 -5.27 20.33
N ALA A 60 -11.11 -6.20 20.80
CA ALA A 60 -10.01 -6.76 20.02
C ALA A 60 -10.50 -7.52 18.77
N ALA A 61 -11.58 -8.29 18.89
CA ALA A 61 -12.18 -9.00 17.76
C ALA A 61 -12.76 -8.03 16.71
N LEU A 62 -13.47 -6.99 17.14
CA LEU A 62 -13.99 -5.96 16.25
C LEU A 62 -12.86 -5.18 15.56
N ALA A 63 -11.82 -4.80 16.30
CA ALA A 63 -10.65 -4.15 15.72
C ALA A 63 -9.97 -5.04 14.68
N SER A 64 -9.77 -6.33 14.99
CA SER A 64 -9.19 -7.30 14.06
C SER A 64 -10.02 -7.44 12.79
N LEU A 65 -11.34 -7.53 12.92
CA LEU A 65 -12.26 -7.57 11.78
C LEU A 65 -12.16 -6.30 10.93
N PHE A 66 -12.14 -5.13 11.57
CA PHE A 66 -12.01 -3.85 10.86
C PHE A 66 -10.71 -3.80 10.07
N PHE A 67 -9.57 -4.07 10.70
CA PHE A 67 -8.27 -4.02 10.03
C PHE A 67 -8.14 -5.09 8.94
N PHE A 68 -8.70 -6.27 9.15
CA PHE A 68 -8.72 -7.30 8.11
C PHE A 68 -9.45 -6.82 6.84
N VAL A 69 -10.59 -6.18 6.99
CA VAL A 69 -11.38 -5.63 5.86
C VAL A 69 -10.70 -4.38 5.27
N ALA A 70 -10.09 -3.53 6.09
CA ALA A 70 -9.42 -2.31 5.65
C ALA A 70 -8.08 -2.57 4.94
N THR A 71 -7.38 -3.67 5.26
CA THR A 71 -6.04 -3.98 4.72
C THR A 71 -5.97 -3.99 3.20
N PRO A 72 -6.81 -4.70 2.43
CA PRO A 72 -6.73 -4.68 0.98
C PRO A 72 -6.99 -3.29 0.38
N LEU A 73 -7.83 -2.48 1.02
CA LEU A 73 -8.08 -1.10 0.58
C LEU A 73 -6.84 -0.22 0.79
N THR A 74 -6.25 -0.25 1.98
CA THR A 74 -5.03 0.51 2.28
C THR A 74 -3.86 0.06 1.41
N ASN A 75 -3.68 -1.24 1.21
CA ASN A 75 -2.66 -1.77 0.33
C ASN A 75 -2.85 -1.33 -1.13
N ALA A 76 -4.09 -1.32 -1.64
CA ALA A 76 -4.38 -0.83 -2.99
C ALA A 76 -3.99 0.64 -3.18
N MET A 77 -4.24 1.47 -2.16
CA MET A 77 -3.88 2.89 -2.19
C MET A 77 -2.38 3.11 -2.16
N ILE A 78 -1.66 2.38 -1.29
CA ILE A 78 -0.20 2.44 -1.22
C ILE A 78 0.40 1.94 -2.53
N ARG A 79 -0.03 0.80 -3.07
CA ARG A 79 0.45 0.29 -4.37
C ARG A 79 0.27 1.31 -5.50
N THR A 80 -0.85 2.03 -5.51
CA THR A 80 -1.10 3.07 -6.52
C THR A 80 -0.09 4.21 -6.38
N ALA A 81 0.18 4.67 -5.16
CA ALA A 81 1.16 5.71 -4.89
C ALA A 81 2.58 5.27 -5.25
N GLU A 82 2.95 4.03 -4.92
CA GLU A 82 4.24 3.43 -5.29
C GLU A 82 4.43 3.33 -6.80
N HIS A 83 3.40 2.85 -7.51
CA HIS A 83 3.45 2.79 -8.98
C HIS A 83 3.62 4.19 -9.61
N GLN A 84 2.88 5.20 -9.12
CA GLN A 84 3.02 6.57 -9.59
C GLN A 84 4.43 7.12 -9.32
N ALA A 85 5.02 6.85 -8.15
CA ALA A 85 6.37 7.26 -7.80
C ALA A 85 7.43 6.56 -8.67
N ASP A 86 7.22 5.29 -9.01
CA ASP A 86 8.09 4.55 -9.93
C ASP A 86 8.10 5.16 -11.33
N ILE A 87 6.93 5.42 -11.89
CA ILE A 87 6.80 6.04 -13.22
C ILE A 87 7.40 7.46 -13.22
N PHE A 88 7.17 8.24 -12.16
CA PHE A 88 7.82 9.54 -12.01
C PHE A 88 9.35 9.40 -11.97
N GLY A 89 9.86 8.43 -11.22
CA GLY A 89 11.30 8.15 -11.15
C GLY A 89 11.90 7.77 -12.50
N LEU A 90 11.22 6.90 -13.26
CA LEU A 90 11.62 6.53 -14.62
C LEU A 90 11.64 7.74 -15.55
N ASN A 91 10.63 8.60 -15.52
CA ASN A 91 10.57 9.82 -16.32
C ASN A 91 11.68 10.83 -15.95
N ALA A 92 11.99 10.95 -14.66
CA ALA A 92 13.00 11.89 -14.17
C ALA A 92 14.44 11.44 -14.45
N VAL A 93 14.72 10.15 -14.21
CA VAL A 93 16.08 9.60 -14.25
C VAL A 93 16.43 8.97 -15.61
N ARG A 94 15.43 8.42 -16.31
CA ARG A 94 15.55 7.76 -17.63
C ARG A 94 16.59 6.63 -17.69
N LYS A 95 16.71 5.84 -16.61
CA LYS A 95 17.59 4.66 -16.52
C LYS A 95 16.79 3.40 -16.19
N PRO A 96 15.97 2.89 -17.12
CA PRO A 96 15.06 1.78 -16.87
C PRO A 96 15.79 0.48 -16.50
N ASP A 97 16.95 0.18 -17.09
CA ASP A 97 17.72 -1.03 -16.78
C ASP A 97 18.29 -1.00 -15.36
N ALA A 98 18.78 0.16 -14.92
CA ALA A 98 19.25 0.34 -13.54
C ALA A 98 18.09 0.20 -12.55
N PHE A 99 16.92 0.76 -12.87
CA PHE A 99 15.71 0.61 -12.07
C PHE A 99 15.29 -0.87 -11.98
N ALA A 100 15.17 -1.58 -13.11
CA ALA A 100 14.82 -3.00 -13.13
C ALA A 100 15.80 -3.86 -12.32
N THR A 101 17.12 -3.59 -12.47
CA THR A 101 18.16 -4.27 -11.68
C THR A 101 18.01 -4.03 -10.19
N ALA A 102 17.69 -2.79 -9.77
CA ALA A 102 17.44 -2.47 -8.38
C ALA A 102 16.21 -3.21 -7.85
N MET A 103 15.11 -3.26 -8.63
CA MET A 103 13.89 -3.97 -8.24
C MET A 103 14.13 -5.48 -8.10
N LEU A 104 14.91 -6.10 -8.99
CA LEU A 104 15.28 -7.51 -8.87
C LEU A 104 16.08 -7.77 -7.59
N LYS A 105 17.04 -6.91 -7.26
CA LYS A 105 17.82 -7.04 -6.01
C LYS A 105 16.95 -6.87 -4.76
N LEU A 106 16.02 -5.93 -4.75
CA LEU A 106 15.09 -5.73 -3.64
C LEU A 106 14.11 -6.90 -3.50
N SER A 107 13.78 -7.59 -4.60
CA SER A 107 12.89 -8.75 -4.60
C SER A 107 13.51 -10.01 -3.97
N THR A 108 14.79 -10.02 -3.62
CA THR A 108 15.39 -11.13 -2.84
C THR A 108 14.77 -11.25 -1.45
N TYR A 109 14.22 -10.18 -0.91
CA TYR A 109 13.54 -10.13 0.40
C TYR A 109 12.02 -10.23 0.31
N ARG A 110 11.45 -10.20 -0.90
CA ARG A 110 10.00 -10.27 -1.13
C ARG A 110 9.73 -11.23 -2.29
N LYS A 111 8.56 -11.86 -2.26
CA LYS A 111 8.14 -12.75 -3.35
C LYS A 111 8.07 -11.98 -4.67
N LEU A 112 8.87 -12.38 -5.65
CA LEU A 112 8.99 -11.69 -6.95
C LEU A 112 7.66 -11.74 -7.72
N GLU A 113 6.96 -12.87 -7.63
CA GLU A 113 5.74 -13.17 -8.37
C GLU A 113 4.68 -13.77 -7.42
N PRO A 114 3.97 -12.93 -6.66
CA PRO A 114 2.84 -13.37 -5.84
C PRO A 114 1.66 -13.80 -6.70
N GLY A 115 0.75 -14.60 -6.13
CA GLY A 115 -0.54 -14.86 -6.75
C GLY A 115 -1.37 -13.57 -6.82
N LYS A 116 -2.28 -13.44 -7.80
CA LYS A 116 -3.09 -12.21 -7.99
C LYS A 116 -3.85 -11.79 -6.74
N TRP A 117 -4.49 -12.72 -6.06
CA TRP A 117 -5.22 -12.43 -4.82
C TRP A 117 -4.30 -12.14 -3.64
N GLU A 118 -3.14 -12.81 -3.59
CA GLU A 118 -2.11 -12.57 -2.61
C GLU A 118 -1.58 -11.13 -2.70
N GLU A 119 -1.30 -10.66 -3.93
CA GLU A 119 -0.85 -9.29 -4.17
C GLU A 119 -1.93 -8.27 -3.80
N VAL A 120 -3.18 -8.50 -4.20
CA VAL A 120 -4.28 -7.58 -3.92
C VAL A 120 -4.52 -7.44 -2.41
N ILE A 121 -4.48 -8.52 -1.66
CA ILE A 121 -4.85 -8.54 -0.24
C ILE A 121 -3.68 -8.12 0.67
N PHE A 122 -2.48 -8.68 0.42
CA PHE A 122 -1.39 -8.62 1.40
C PHE A 122 -0.21 -7.73 1.02
N PHE A 123 -0.11 -7.29 -0.24
CA PHE A 123 1.04 -6.51 -0.69
C PHE A 123 0.71 -5.02 -0.73
N ASP A 124 1.49 -4.24 -0.03
CA ASP A 124 1.46 -2.78 0.01
C ASP A 124 2.28 -2.11 -1.12
N HIS A 125 3.07 -2.89 -1.86
CA HIS A 125 3.84 -2.44 -3.02
C HIS A 125 3.51 -3.32 -4.23
N PRO A 126 3.64 -2.81 -5.47
CA PRO A 126 3.57 -3.64 -6.66
C PRO A 126 4.63 -4.75 -6.60
N SER A 127 4.31 -5.93 -7.15
CA SER A 127 5.27 -7.03 -7.18
C SER A 127 6.54 -6.66 -7.94
N GLY A 128 7.65 -7.31 -7.60
CA GLY A 128 8.91 -7.09 -8.31
C GLY A 128 8.78 -7.33 -9.80
N ARG A 129 8.00 -8.34 -10.20
CA ARG A 129 7.66 -8.60 -11.61
C ARG A 129 6.95 -7.41 -12.25
N THR A 130 5.92 -6.86 -11.61
CA THR A 130 5.19 -5.69 -12.13
C THR A 130 6.13 -4.52 -12.32
N ARG A 131 6.93 -4.17 -11.31
CA ARG A 131 7.87 -3.04 -11.37
C ARG A 131 8.93 -3.19 -12.47
N VAL A 132 9.47 -4.40 -12.65
CA VAL A 132 10.43 -4.69 -13.75
C VAL A 132 9.73 -4.59 -15.11
N MET A 133 8.51 -5.12 -15.23
CA MET A 133 7.74 -5.05 -16.48
C MET A 133 7.44 -3.60 -16.85
N ASP A 134 7.00 -2.77 -15.90
CA ASP A 134 6.73 -1.35 -16.12
C ASP A 134 7.97 -0.61 -16.61
N ALA A 135 9.14 -0.90 -16.04
CA ALA A 135 10.41 -0.33 -16.50
C ALA A 135 10.75 -0.73 -17.94
N MET A 136 10.50 -2.00 -18.32
CA MET A 136 10.76 -2.48 -19.68
C MET A 136 9.74 -1.93 -20.69
N ILE A 137 8.49 -1.78 -20.32
CA ILE A 137 7.48 -1.12 -21.14
C ILE A 137 7.87 0.35 -21.36
N TRP A 138 8.20 1.05 -20.27
CA TRP A 138 8.68 2.43 -20.34
C TRP A 138 9.91 2.56 -21.26
N LYS A 139 10.89 1.65 -21.15
CA LYS A 139 12.05 1.61 -22.03
C LYS A 139 11.66 1.47 -23.49
N LYS A 140 10.75 0.55 -23.82
CA LYS A 140 10.28 0.33 -25.19
C LYS A 140 9.63 1.57 -25.77
N GLU A 141 8.85 2.30 -24.98
CA GLU A 141 8.15 3.52 -25.39
C GLU A 141 9.12 4.72 -25.61
N HIS A 142 10.23 4.76 -24.86
CA HIS A 142 11.17 5.88 -24.85
C HIS A 142 12.57 5.49 -25.37
N ILE A 143 12.68 4.46 -26.21
CA ILE A 143 13.98 3.90 -26.66
C ILE A 143 14.84 4.97 -27.34
N ARG A 144 14.27 5.86 -28.14
CA ARG A 144 14.98 6.94 -28.83
C ARG A 144 15.60 7.95 -27.85
N ASP A 145 14.93 8.22 -26.75
CA ASP A 145 15.40 9.17 -25.72
C ASP A 145 16.50 8.58 -24.84
N VAL A 146 16.53 7.26 -24.68
CA VAL A 146 17.56 6.52 -23.94
C VAL A 146 18.85 6.45 -24.75
N ASP A 147 18.76 6.06 -26.02
CA ASP A 147 19.93 5.90 -26.92
C ASP A 147 20.69 7.22 -27.14
N ILE A 148 19.99 8.35 -27.22
CA ILE A 148 20.62 9.67 -27.39
C ILE A 148 21.48 10.04 -26.17
N ARG A 149 21.04 9.69 -24.96
CA ARG A 149 21.78 10.03 -23.72
C ARG A 149 23.00 9.18 -23.49
N ASP A 150 22.93 7.90 -23.83
CA ASP A 150 24.07 7.00 -23.70
C ASP A 150 25.18 7.30 -24.71
N THR A 151 24.82 7.92 -25.85
CA THR A 151 25.80 8.40 -26.88
C THR A 151 26.41 9.77 -26.55
N VAL A 152 25.77 10.57 -25.67
CA VAL A 152 26.21 11.95 -25.33
C VAL A 152 26.93 12.01 -23.98
N SER A 153 26.96 10.92 -23.18
CA SER A 153 27.70 10.89 -21.92
C SER A 153 29.17 10.55 -22.20
N PRO A 154 30.12 11.50 -22.05
CA PRO A 154 31.54 11.15 -22.14
C PRO A 154 31.92 10.25 -20.97
N GLN A 155 32.75 9.26 -21.28
CA GLN A 155 33.40 8.35 -20.32
C GLN A 155 34.24 9.13 -19.30
#